data_9714887b0a36904663d21033b0b60876
#
_entry.id   9714887b0a36904663d21033b0b60876
#
_cell.length_a   1.000
_cell.length_b   1.000
_cell.length_c   1.000
_cell.angle_alpha   90.00
_cell.angle_beta   90.00
_cell.angle_gamma   90.00
#
_symmetry.space_group_name_H-M   'P 1'
#
loop_
_entity.id
_entity.type
_entity.pdbx_description
1 polymer ?
#
loop_
_entity_poly.entity_id
_entity_poly.type
_entity_poly.pdbx_seq_one_letter_code
_entity_poly.pdbx_strand_id
1 'polypeptide(L)'
;MRNFINLKDIPAKDLRKILNDAKKRKNKRDKLNTLDTDKDIPLKGKLFVQMYEKESSRTRLSFHIAIKQLGAGSITVKASELHLGKGGESLADTAKIL
;
A
#
# COMPACT_ATOMS: atom_id res chain seq x y z
N MET A 1 15.74 0.71 -2.87
CA MET A 1 14.35 1.14 -2.59
C MET A 1 14.32 2.02 -1.35
N ARG A 2 13.61 3.12 -1.43
CA ARG A 2 13.49 4.05 -0.31
C ARG A 2 12.34 3.61 0.60
N ASN A 3 12.62 3.46 1.89
CA ASN A 3 11.59 3.14 2.88
C ASN A 3 10.84 4.40 3.31
N PHE A 4 9.53 4.29 3.42
CA PHE A 4 8.67 5.36 3.91
C PHE A 4 8.23 4.98 5.33
N ILE A 5 9.01 5.38 6.32
CA ILE A 5 8.76 5.04 7.72
C ILE A 5 8.12 6.19 8.49
N ASN A 6 8.61 7.40 8.26
CA ASN A 6 8.16 8.58 9.01
C ASN A 6 8.18 9.81 8.11
N LEU A 7 7.10 10.61 8.17
CA LEU A 7 6.97 11.82 7.35
C LEU A 7 8.07 12.83 7.60
N LYS A 8 8.51 12.99 8.86
CA LYS A 8 9.54 13.96 9.18
C LYS A 8 10.92 13.63 8.61
N ASP A 9 11.14 12.38 8.23
CA ASP A 9 12.40 11.94 7.64
C ASP A 9 12.44 12.14 6.13
N ILE A 10 11.37 12.65 5.55
CA ILE A 10 11.26 12.88 4.10
C ILE A 10 11.35 14.38 3.84
N PRO A 11 12.26 14.82 2.96
CA PRO A 11 12.37 16.25 2.61
C PRO A 11 11.03 16.80 2.10
N ALA A 12 10.72 18.05 2.47
CA ALA A 12 9.49 18.70 2.05
C ALA A 12 9.34 18.73 0.52
N LYS A 13 10.43 18.86 -0.21
CA LYS A 13 10.47 18.80 -1.67
C LYS A 13 9.90 17.48 -2.20
N ASP A 14 10.31 16.35 -1.59
CA ASP A 14 9.86 15.01 -2.01
C ASP A 14 8.40 14.79 -1.64
N LEU A 15 7.95 15.23 -0.47
CA LEU A 15 6.55 15.16 -0.07
C LEU A 15 5.67 15.94 -1.04
N ARG A 16 6.09 17.13 -1.44
CA ARG A 16 5.36 17.95 -2.40
C ARG A 16 5.25 17.27 -3.75
N LYS A 17 6.32 16.60 -4.18
CA LYS A 17 6.31 15.84 -5.43
C LYS A 17 5.30 14.69 -5.38
N ILE A 18 5.26 13.97 -4.26
CA ILE A 18 4.29 12.87 -4.05
C ILE A 18 2.87 13.40 -4.15
N LEU A 19 2.57 14.52 -3.47
CA LEU A 19 1.24 15.11 -3.48
C LEU A 19 0.85 15.60 -4.88
N ASN A 20 1.78 16.21 -5.62
CA ASN A 20 1.54 16.65 -6.97
C ASN A 20 1.28 15.48 -7.92
N ASP A 21 2.04 14.41 -7.79
CA ASP A 21 1.84 13.20 -8.59
C ASP A 21 0.48 12.57 -8.31
N ALA A 22 0.09 12.51 -7.03
CA ALA A 22 -1.22 12.00 -6.64
C ALA A 22 -2.36 12.82 -7.23
N LYS A 23 -2.23 14.14 -7.22
CA LYS A 23 -3.22 15.05 -7.81
C LYS A 23 -3.33 14.83 -9.31
N LYS A 24 -2.22 14.69 -10.01
CA LYS A 24 -2.21 14.41 -11.45
C LYS A 24 -2.91 13.09 -11.76
N ARG A 25 -2.64 12.04 -10.99
CA ARG A 25 -3.30 10.75 -11.17
C ARG A 25 -4.79 10.84 -10.93
N LYS A 26 -5.20 11.54 -9.89
CA LYS A 26 -6.63 11.77 -9.61
C LYS A 26 -7.32 12.45 -10.78
N ASN A 27 -6.71 13.48 -11.34
CA ASN A 27 -7.28 14.21 -12.47
C ASN A 27 -7.38 13.35 -13.74
N LYS A 28 -6.40 12.50 -13.99
CA LYS A 28 -6.43 11.58 -15.13
C LYS A 28 -7.50 10.52 -15.02
N ARG A 29 -7.96 10.25 -13.78
CA ARG A 29 -9.00 9.25 -13.51
C ARG A 29 -10.42 9.78 -13.62
N ASP A 30 -10.61 11.01 -14.03
CA ASP A 30 -11.93 11.67 -14.03
C ASP A 30 -13.02 10.84 -14.72
N LYS A 31 -12.68 10.12 -15.78
CA LYS A 31 -13.62 9.29 -16.53
C LYS A 31 -13.58 7.80 -16.17
N LEU A 32 -12.77 7.43 -15.20
CA LEU A 32 -12.64 6.04 -14.77
C LEU A 32 -13.52 5.75 -13.55
N ASN A 33 -13.95 4.51 -13.44
CA ASN A 33 -14.65 4.02 -12.25
C ASN A 33 -13.66 3.69 -11.15
N THR A 34 -14.15 3.57 -9.91
CA THR A 34 -13.32 3.29 -8.74
C THR A 34 -12.44 2.05 -8.92
N LEU A 35 -12.96 1.00 -9.55
CA LEU A 35 -12.23 -0.25 -9.71
C LEU A 35 -11.39 -0.34 -10.99
N ASP A 36 -11.45 0.67 -11.84
CA ASP A 36 -10.65 0.69 -13.06
C ASP A 36 -9.19 0.97 -12.71
N THR A 37 -8.28 0.27 -13.38
CA THR A 37 -6.84 0.53 -13.21
C THR A 37 -6.42 1.79 -13.98
N ASP A 38 -5.39 2.45 -13.47
CA ASP A 38 -4.75 3.54 -14.20
C ASP A 38 -4.16 3.00 -15.49
N LYS A 39 -4.17 3.80 -16.56
CA LYS A 39 -3.72 3.34 -17.87
C LYS A 39 -2.27 2.90 -17.91
N ASP A 40 -1.42 3.56 -17.14
CA ASP A 40 0.01 3.26 -17.11
C ASP A 40 0.37 2.04 -16.24
N ILE A 41 -0.56 1.55 -15.42
CA ILE A 41 -0.39 0.37 -14.55
C ILE A 41 0.99 0.35 -13.89
N PRO A 42 1.37 1.40 -13.10
CA PRO A 42 2.74 1.57 -12.63
C PRO A 42 3.25 0.47 -11.70
N LEU A 43 2.34 -0.27 -11.05
CA LEU A 43 2.69 -1.33 -10.11
C LEU A 43 2.35 -2.73 -10.61
N LYS A 44 2.25 -2.88 -11.92
CA LYS A 44 2.00 -4.19 -12.53
C LYS A 44 3.05 -5.22 -12.06
N GLY A 45 2.59 -6.38 -11.66
CA GLY A 45 3.46 -7.45 -11.19
C GLY A 45 3.95 -7.30 -9.76
N LYS A 46 3.54 -6.25 -9.04
CA LYS A 46 3.89 -6.04 -7.64
C LYS A 46 2.82 -6.62 -6.72
N LEU A 47 3.24 -7.05 -5.55
CA LEU A 47 2.36 -7.54 -4.51
C LEU A 47 2.53 -6.70 -3.25
N PHE A 48 1.43 -6.20 -2.72
CA PHE A 48 1.41 -5.47 -1.46
C PHE A 48 0.81 -6.34 -0.38
N VAL A 49 1.47 -6.39 0.77
CA VAL A 49 0.95 -7.07 1.94
C VAL A 49 0.60 -6.03 2.98
N GLN A 50 -0.67 -6.01 3.39
CA GLN A 50 -1.16 -5.09 4.40
C GLN A 50 -1.32 -5.85 5.72
N MET A 51 -0.61 -5.43 6.74
CA MET A 51 -0.67 -6.01 8.07
C MET A 51 -1.32 -5.04 9.05
N TYR A 52 -2.29 -5.51 9.81
CA TYR A 52 -3.01 -4.69 10.79
C TYR A 52 -3.08 -5.42 12.12
N GLU A 53 -2.81 -4.68 13.20
CA GLU A 53 -3.00 -5.19 14.56
C GLU A 53 -4.47 -5.14 14.96
N LYS A 54 -5.16 -4.09 14.55
CA LYS A 54 -6.58 -3.88 14.80
C LYS A 54 -7.30 -3.63 13.49
N GLU A 55 -8.59 -3.95 13.45
CA GLU A 55 -9.37 -3.64 12.27
C GLU A 55 -9.49 -2.13 12.08
N SER A 56 -9.09 -1.68 10.91
CA SER A 56 -9.24 -0.30 10.47
C SER A 56 -9.87 -0.33 9.09
N SER A 57 -11.18 -0.49 9.05
CA SER A 57 -11.91 -0.76 7.82
C SER A 57 -11.69 0.30 6.75
N ARG A 58 -11.73 1.58 7.13
CA ARG A 58 -11.56 2.68 6.16
C ARG A 58 -10.17 2.71 5.57
N THR A 59 -9.15 2.68 6.42
CA THR A 59 -7.76 2.73 5.96
C THR A 59 -7.41 1.52 5.12
N ARG A 60 -7.78 0.33 5.57
CA ARG A 60 -7.56 -0.92 4.85
C ARG A 60 -8.22 -0.90 3.48
N LEU A 61 -9.47 -0.46 3.42
CA LEU A 61 -10.21 -0.39 2.16
C LEU A 61 -9.61 0.63 1.21
N SER A 62 -9.23 1.81 1.72
CA SER A 62 -8.61 2.85 0.91
C SER A 62 -7.32 2.38 0.27
N PHE A 63 -6.45 1.72 1.03
CA PHE A 63 -5.21 1.15 0.49
C PHE A 63 -5.48 0.03 -0.51
N HIS A 64 -6.44 -0.83 -0.23
CA HIS A 64 -6.79 -1.92 -1.14
C HIS A 64 -7.24 -1.37 -2.51
N ILE A 65 -8.09 -0.37 -2.51
CA ILE A 65 -8.57 0.27 -3.73
C ILE A 65 -7.41 0.96 -4.47
N ALA A 66 -6.58 1.70 -3.75
CA ALA A 66 -5.44 2.40 -4.36
C ALA A 66 -4.45 1.43 -5.01
N ILE A 67 -4.13 0.34 -4.32
CA ILE A 67 -3.23 -0.70 -4.84
C ILE A 67 -3.80 -1.31 -6.11
N LYS A 68 -5.09 -1.60 -6.13
CA LYS A 68 -5.76 -2.14 -7.30
C LYS A 68 -5.75 -1.16 -8.48
N GLN A 69 -6.02 0.12 -8.22
CA GLN A 69 -6.00 1.14 -9.26
C GLN A 69 -4.62 1.28 -9.91
N LEU A 70 -3.56 1.05 -9.15
CA LEU A 70 -2.19 1.12 -9.66
C LEU A 70 -1.73 -0.18 -10.32
N GLY A 71 -2.57 -1.20 -10.34
CA GLY A 71 -2.30 -2.44 -11.05
C GLY A 71 -1.63 -3.54 -10.25
N ALA A 72 -1.47 -3.36 -8.93
CA ALA A 72 -0.84 -4.35 -8.07
C ALA A 72 -1.84 -5.32 -7.44
N GLY A 73 -1.33 -6.45 -6.98
CA GLY A 73 -2.08 -7.36 -6.12
C GLY A 73 -1.98 -6.95 -4.66
N SER A 74 -2.95 -7.35 -3.84
CA SER A 74 -2.99 -7.01 -2.42
C SER A 74 -3.42 -8.21 -1.58
N ILE A 75 -2.70 -8.42 -0.47
CA ILE A 75 -3.06 -9.40 0.55
C ILE A 75 -3.19 -8.65 1.87
N THR A 76 -4.30 -8.87 2.59
CA THR A 76 -4.52 -8.26 3.90
C THR A 76 -4.46 -9.34 4.97
N VAL A 77 -3.64 -9.11 5.99
CA VAL A 77 -3.42 -10.08 7.07
C VAL A 77 -3.49 -9.37 8.41
N LYS A 78 -4.14 -9.98 9.39
CA LYS A 78 -4.08 -9.50 10.76
C LYS A 78 -2.81 -10.02 11.43
N ALA A 79 -2.17 -9.20 12.24
CA ALA A 79 -0.96 -9.59 12.96
C ALA A 79 -1.17 -10.84 13.82
N SER A 80 -2.35 -10.98 14.42
CA SER A 80 -2.70 -12.14 15.23
C SER A 80 -2.72 -13.45 14.44
N GLU A 81 -3.02 -13.41 13.16
CA GLU A 81 -3.04 -14.58 12.28
C GLU A 81 -1.63 -15.10 12.00
N LEU A 82 -0.64 -14.24 12.14
CA LEU A 82 0.75 -14.59 11.92
C LEU A 82 1.47 -15.04 13.20
N HIS A 83 0.80 -15.05 14.34
CA HIS A 83 1.35 -15.41 15.65
C HIS A 83 2.64 -14.67 16.00
N LEU A 84 2.72 -13.39 15.61
CA LEU A 84 3.91 -12.58 15.87
C LEU A 84 4.16 -12.42 17.36
N GLY A 85 5.40 -12.65 17.79
CA GLY A 85 5.83 -12.41 19.16
C GLY A 85 5.52 -13.50 20.18
N LYS A 86 4.93 -14.64 19.80
CA LYS A 86 4.58 -15.73 20.74
C LYS A 86 5.06 -17.09 20.24
N GLY A 87 6.37 -17.28 20.17
CA GLY A 87 6.92 -18.56 19.73
C GLY A 87 6.60 -18.92 18.28
N GLY A 88 5.93 -18.04 17.57
CA GLY A 88 5.67 -18.19 16.16
C GLY A 88 6.78 -17.55 15.33
N GLU A 89 6.53 -17.39 14.06
CA GLU A 89 7.48 -16.78 13.15
C GLU A 89 7.64 -15.29 13.43
N SER A 90 8.87 -14.80 13.30
CA SER A 90 9.12 -13.36 13.38
C SER A 90 8.54 -12.69 12.13
N LEU A 91 8.37 -11.37 12.21
CA LEU A 91 7.92 -10.59 11.06
C LEU A 91 8.85 -10.78 9.84
N ALA A 92 10.16 -10.84 10.09
CA ALA A 92 11.14 -11.06 9.04
C ALA A 92 10.97 -12.42 8.38
N ASP A 93 10.75 -13.47 9.17
CA ASP A 93 10.52 -14.82 8.64
C ASP A 93 9.23 -14.90 7.83
N THR A 94 8.17 -14.27 8.33
CA THR A 94 6.91 -14.18 7.60
C THR A 94 7.09 -13.48 6.26
N ALA A 95 7.84 -12.38 6.24
CA ALA A 95 8.11 -11.64 5.00
C ALA A 95 8.86 -12.47 3.97
N LYS A 96 9.74 -13.38 4.40
CA LYS A 96 10.47 -14.26 3.49
C LYS A 96 9.57 -15.29 2.81
N ILE A 97 8.51 -15.70 3.47
CA ILE A 97 7.55 -16.66 2.91
C ILE A 97 6.70 -15.99 1.82
N LEU A 98 6.42 -14.72 2.02
CA LEU A 98 5.61 -13.93 1.08
C LEU A 98 6.44 -13.41 -0.09
#